data_88c9e9a544849692d54200bdeab81584
#
_entry.id   88c9e9a544849692d54200bdeab81584
#
_cell.length_a   1.000
_cell.length_b   1.000
_cell.length_c   1.000
_cell.angle_alpha   90.00
_cell.angle_beta   90.00
_cell.angle_gamma   90.00
#
_symmetry.space_group_name_H-M   'P 1'
#
loop_
_entity.id
_entity.type
_entity.pdbx_description
1 polymer ?
#
loop_
_entity_poly.entity_id
_entity_poly.type
_entity_poly.pdbx_seq_one_letter_code
_entity_poly.pdbx_strand_id
1 'polypeptide(L)'
;GTLTLVGNLADHGGLNVAYLAYKNATANAPLEDKDGFTPDQRFFLAYATLWAGNIRDEQIRVYTKSDPHSLGRWRVNGALPHIQAWYDAFNITPSDPLYLAPEKRVNVW
;
A
#
# COMPACT_ATOMS: atom_id res chain seq x y z
N GLY A 1 6.55 -13.61 -5.84
CA GLY A 1 6.97 -15.00 -5.82
C GLY A 1 7.13 -15.54 -4.41
N THR A 2 7.47 -16.81 -4.29
CA THR A 2 7.62 -17.47 -2.98
C THR A 2 8.65 -16.77 -2.08
N LEU A 3 9.75 -16.33 -2.66
CA LEU A 3 10.83 -15.65 -1.94
C LEU A 3 10.35 -14.38 -1.21
N THR A 4 9.38 -13.66 -1.79
CA THR A 4 8.93 -12.38 -1.26
C THR A 4 7.60 -12.47 -0.51
N LEU A 5 7.00 -13.65 -0.39
CA LEU A 5 5.65 -13.82 0.16
C LEU A 5 5.54 -13.29 1.60
N VAL A 6 6.48 -13.65 2.47
CA VAL A 6 6.45 -13.23 3.88
C VAL A 6 6.57 -11.71 3.99
N GLY A 7 7.46 -11.10 3.21
CA GLY A 7 7.61 -9.65 3.16
C GLY A 7 6.34 -8.95 2.67
N ASN A 8 5.68 -9.50 1.65
CA ASN A 8 4.44 -8.95 1.12
C ASN A 8 3.32 -9.01 2.16
N LEU A 9 3.19 -10.11 2.89
CA LEU A 9 2.20 -10.23 3.97
C LEU A 9 2.49 -9.25 5.11
N ALA A 10 3.76 -9.07 5.47
CA ALA A 10 4.15 -8.11 6.50
C ALA A 10 3.84 -6.67 6.08
N ASP A 11 4.11 -6.30 4.83
CA ASP A 11 3.77 -4.98 4.30
C ASP A 11 2.26 -4.73 4.35
N HIS A 12 1.48 -5.70 3.96
CA HIS A 12 0.03 -5.64 3.97
C HIS A 12 -0.49 -5.41 5.40
N GLY A 13 -0.05 -6.24 6.36
CA GLY A 13 -0.46 -6.10 7.75
C GLY A 13 0.02 -4.80 8.37
N GLY A 14 1.25 -4.40 8.10
CA GLY A 14 1.83 -3.16 8.58
C GLY A 14 1.09 -1.93 8.06
N LEU A 15 0.71 -1.92 6.78
CA LEU A 15 -0.07 -0.84 6.19
C LEU A 15 -1.44 -0.74 6.86
N ASN A 16 -2.11 -1.85 7.11
CA ASN A 16 -3.42 -1.86 7.76
C ASN A 16 -3.34 -1.31 9.19
N VAL A 17 -2.34 -1.73 9.95
CA VAL A 17 -2.11 -1.22 11.32
C VAL A 17 -1.78 0.26 11.30
N ALA A 18 -0.94 0.72 10.38
CA ALA A 18 -0.60 2.14 10.25
C ALA A 18 -1.83 2.98 9.91
N TYR A 19 -2.70 2.48 9.02
CA TYR A 19 -3.95 3.18 8.69
C TYR A 19 -4.85 3.32 9.91
N LEU A 20 -5.02 2.25 10.70
CA LEU A 20 -5.83 2.30 11.92
C LEU A 20 -5.24 3.27 12.95
N ALA A 21 -3.91 3.30 13.11
CA ALA A 21 -3.26 4.24 14.01
C ALA A 21 -3.47 5.69 13.55
N TYR A 22 -3.38 5.96 12.26
CA TYR A 22 -3.65 7.26 11.69
C TYR A 22 -5.10 7.70 11.95
N LYS A 23 -6.07 6.81 11.76
CA LYS A 23 -7.48 7.13 12.03
C LYS A 23 -7.73 7.39 13.52
N ASN A 24 -7.10 6.64 14.41
CA ASN A 24 -7.20 6.87 15.85
C ASN A 24 -6.60 8.21 16.24
N ALA A 25 -5.44 8.56 15.70
CA ALA A 25 -4.75 9.82 16.00
C ALA A 25 -5.54 11.05 15.54
N THR A 26 -6.35 10.92 14.49
CA THR A 26 -7.10 12.04 13.90
C THR A 26 -8.60 12.01 14.23
N ALA A 27 -9.06 11.07 15.06
CA ALA A 27 -10.48 10.89 15.36
C ALA A 27 -11.12 12.13 15.98
N ASN A 28 -10.39 12.83 16.88
CA ASN A 28 -10.88 14.02 17.57
C ASN A 28 -10.40 15.34 16.95
N ALA A 29 -9.51 15.27 15.98
CA ALA A 29 -8.95 16.41 15.28
C ALA A 29 -8.76 16.06 13.79
N PRO A 30 -9.87 15.96 13.02
CA PRO A 30 -9.79 15.58 11.61
C PRO A 30 -8.92 16.54 10.82
N LEU A 31 -8.11 16.00 9.91
CA LEU A 31 -7.30 16.77 9.00
C LEU A 31 -8.17 17.32 7.86
N GLU A 32 -7.75 18.45 7.27
CA GLU A 32 -8.41 19.05 6.13
C GLU A 32 -7.83 18.53 4.82
N ASP A 33 -8.60 18.64 3.74
CA ASP A 33 -8.12 18.37 2.39
C ASP A 33 -6.98 19.33 2.05
N LYS A 34 -6.01 18.87 1.27
CA LYS A 34 -4.85 19.65 0.89
C LYS A 34 -4.40 19.27 -0.51
N ASP A 35 -4.09 20.27 -1.33
CA ASP A 35 -3.58 20.08 -2.70
C ASP A 35 -4.51 19.21 -3.57
N GLY A 36 -5.82 19.28 -3.32
CA GLY A 36 -6.82 18.51 -4.06
C GLY A 36 -6.98 17.07 -3.58
N PHE A 37 -6.35 16.69 -2.47
CA PHE A 37 -6.44 15.34 -1.93
C PHE A 37 -7.04 15.33 -0.53
N THR A 38 -7.86 14.30 -0.24
CA THR A 38 -8.36 14.06 1.10
C THR A 38 -7.23 13.53 2.01
N PRO A 39 -7.39 13.60 3.35
CA PRO A 39 -6.40 13.02 4.25
C PRO A 39 -6.14 11.53 4.00
N ASP A 40 -7.17 10.73 3.73
CA ASP A 40 -7.00 9.31 3.43
C ASP A 40 -6.22 9.10 2.12
N GLN A 41 -6.52 9.87 1.08
CA GLN A 41 -5.76 9.80 -0.17
C GLN A 41 -4.29 10.15 0.08
N ARG A 42 -4.02 11.19 0.88
CA ARG A 42 -2.63 11.59 1.22
C ARG A 42 -1.91 10.50 2.01
N PHE A 43 -2.62 9.78 2.89
CA PHE A 43 -2.03 8.67 3.61
C PHE A 43 -1.50 7.59 2.64
N PHE A 44 -2.32 7.18 1.67
CA PHE A 44 -1.91 6.15 0.71
C PHE A 44 -0.86 6.65 -0.28
N LEU A 45 -0.92 7.94 -0.67
CA LEU A 45 0.12 8.54 -1.50
C LEU A 45 1.46 8.59 -0.79
N ALA A 46 1.47 8.88 0.51
CA ALA A 46 2.69 8.85 1.32
C ALA A 46 3.28 7.45 1.38
N TYR A 47 2.45 6.43 1.54
CA TYR A 47 2.90 5.04 1.50
C TYR A 47 3.53 4.69 0.14
N ALA A 48 2.88 5.08 -0.96
CA ALA A 48 3.43 4.86 -2.29
C ALA A 48 4.77 5.58 -2.48
N THR A 49 4.88 6.82 -2.00
CA THR A 49 6.11 7.61 -2.09
C THR A 49 7.26 6.96 -1.32
N LEU A 50 6.97 6.35 -0.18
CA LEU A 50 7.97 5.63 0.61
C LEU A 50 8.67 4.54 -0.21
N TRP A 51 7.94 3.87 -1.10
CA TRP A 51 8.47 2.78 -1.91
C TRP A 51 8.85 3.18 -3.34
N ALA A 52 8.61 4.43 -3.73
CA ALA A 52 8.89 4.92 -5.07
C ALA A 52 10.36 5.35 -5.28
N GLY A 53 11.27 4.97 -4.41
CA GLY A 53 12.67 5.40 -4.42
C GLY A 53 13.35 5.30 -5.79
N ASN A 54 14.40 6.11 -5.97
CA ASN A 54 15.18 6.20 -7.20
C ASN A 54 16.15 5.01 -7.32
N ILE A 55 15.62 3.83 -7.62
CA ILE A 55 16.43 2.61 -7.81
C ILE A 55 16.83 2.51 -9.27
N ARG A 56 18.14 2.42 -9.53
CA ARG A 56 18.65 2.23 -10.88
C ARG A 56 18.40 0.79 -11.36
N ASP A 57 18.37 0.59 -12.69
CA ASP A 57 18.05 -0.71 -13.27
C ASP A 57 18.98 -1.83 -12.77
N GLU A 58 20.27 -1.56 -12.65
CA GLU A 58 21.21 -2.56 -12.13
C GLU A 58 20.97 -2.91 -10.68
N GLN A 59 20.54 -1.96 -9.86
CA GLN A 59 20.15 -2.23 -8.48
C GLN A 59 18.88 -3.07 -8.42
N ILE A 60 17.93 -2.83 -9.31
CA ILE A 60 16.71 -3.65 -9.42
C ILE A 60 17.08 -5.09 -9.70
N ARG A 61 18.04 -5.35 -10.61
CA ARG A 61 18.48 -6.72 -10.89
C ARG A 61 19.11 -7.40 -9.69
N VAL A 62 19.96 -6.69 -8.96
CA VAL A 62 20.61 -7.21 -7.76
C VAL A 62 19.58 -7.54 -6.70
N TYR A 63 18.65 -6.64 -6.42
CA TYR A 63 17.60 -6.84 -5.43
C TYR A 63 16.69 -8.00 -5.79
N THR A 64 16.34 -8.16 -7.06
CA THR A 64 15.51 -9.26 -7.51
C THR A 64 16.15 -10.63 -7.21
N LYS A 65 17.49 -10.70 -7.25
CA LYS A 65 18.23 -11.94 -7.03
C LYS A 65 18.53 -12.22 -5.55
N SER A 66 18.81 -11.20 -4.76
CA SER A 66 19.37 -11.35 -3.41
C SER A 66 18.48 -10.85 -2.29
N ASP A 67 17.62 -9.86 -2.53
CA ASP A 67 16.76 -9.28 -1.51
C ASP A 67 15.49 -10.15 -1.36
N PRO A 68 15.16 -10.63 -0.14
CA PRO A 68 13.92 -11.35 0.09
C PRO A 68 12.66 -10.47 0.03
N HIS A 69 12.82 -9.15 -0.12
CA HIS A 69 11.70 -8.22 -0.21
C HIS A 69 11.35 -7.92 -1.66
N SER A 70 10.07 -7.64 -1.91
CA SER A 70 9.59 -7.23 -3.23
C SER A 70 10.13 -5.85 -3.60
N LEU A 71 10.25 -5.59 -4.92
CA LEU A 71 10.52 -4.25 -5.41
C LEU A 71 9.43 -3.27 -4.98
N GLY A 72 9.79 -1.98 -4.84
CA GLY A 72 8.91 -0.98 -4.27
C GLY A 72 7.52 -0.91 -4.90
N ARG A 73 7.44 -0.91 -6.25
CA ARG A 73 6.14 -0.88 -6.93
C ARG A 73 5.25 -2.08 -6.61
N TRP A 74 5.85 -3.25 -6.42
CA TRP A 74 5.10 -4.46 -6.10
C TRP A 74 4.67 -4.48 -4.64
N ARG A 75 5.45 -3.86 -3.75
CA ARG A 75 5.05 -3.71 -2.35
C ARG A 75 3.81 -2.82 -2.22
N VAL A 76 3.70 -1.77 -3.03
CA VAL A 76 2.52 -0.90 -3.08
C VAL A 76 1.36 -1.61 -3.77
N ASN A 77 1.56 -2.04 -5.02
CA ASN A 77 0.50 -2.62 -5.84
C ASN A 77 0.03 -3.98 -5.35
N GLY A 78 0.87 -4.68 -4.57
CA GLY A 78 0.49 -5.95 -3.95
C GLY A 78 -0.29 -5.77 -2.64
N ALA A 79 -0.05 -4.68 -1.90
CA ALA A 79 -0.69 -4.45 -0.60
C ALA A 79 -2.01 -3.69 -0.71
N LEU A 80 -2.05 -2.60 -1.49
CA LEU A 80 -3.22 -1.72 -1.56
C LEU A 80 -4.52 -2.44 -1.93
N PRO A 81 -4.55 -3.37 -2.92
CA PRO A 81 -5.80 -4.04 -3.29
C PRO A 81 -6.43 -4.91 -2.20
N HIS A 82 -5.73 -5.15 -1.09
CA HIS A 82 -6.28 -5.86 0.06
C HIS A 82 -6.88 -4.92 1.13
N ILE A 83 -6.76 -3.61 0.96
CA ILE A 83 -7.15 -2.61 1.96
C ILE A 83 -8.43 -1.92 1.53
N GLN A 84 -9.56 -2.19 2.21
CA GLN A 84 -10.85 -1.60 1.88
C GLN A 84 -10.80 -0.06 1.87
N ALA A 85 -10.08 0.54 2.83
CA ALA A 85 -9.96 2.00 2.91
C ALA A 85 -9.34 2.62 1.66
N TRP A 86 -8.45 1.90 0.95
CA TRP A 86 -7.88 2.38 -0.30
C TRP A 86 -8.96 2.49 -1.40
N TYR A 87 -9.85 1.50 -1.50
CA TYR A 87 -10.96 1.56 -2.46
C TYR A 87 -11.88 2.74 -2.16
N ASP A 88 -12.17 2.96 -0.88
CA ASP A 88 -13.04 4.06 -0.46
C ASP A 88 -12.39 5.42 -0.72
N ALA A 89 -11.09 5.55 -0.45
CA ALA A 89 -10.36 6.81 -0.63
C ALA A 89 -10.30 7.26 -2.10
N PHE A 90 -10.18 6.33 -3.04
CA PHE A 90 -9.98 6.63 -4.46
C PHE A 90 -11.16 6.21 -5.34
N ASN A 91 -12.26 5.74 -4.74
CA ASN A 91 -13.45 5.28 -5.47
C ASN A 91 -13.09 4.22 -6.52
N ILE A 92 -12.27 3.25 -6.14
CA ILE A 92 -11.83 2.18 -7.04
C ILE A 92 -13.00 1.27 -7.37
N THR A 93 -13.15 0.94 -8.65
CA THR A 93 -14.24 0.11 -9.17
C THR A 93 -13.69 -1.19 -9.77
N PRO A 94 -14.56 -2.21 -10.03
CA PRO A 94 -14.12 -3.46 -10.65
C PRO A 94 -13.44 -3.30 -12.01
N SER A 95 -13.60 -2.15 -12.68
CA SER A 95 -12.94 -1.89 -13.95
C SER A 95 -11.46 -1.49 -13.80
N ASP A 96 -11.00 -1.18 -12.58
CA ASP A 96 -9.61 -0.81 -12.33
C ASP A 96 -8.71 -2.04 -12.42
N PRO A 97 -7.54 -1.94 -13.12
CA PRO A 97 -6.62 -3.08 -13.22
C PRO A 97 -6.11 -3.63 -11.90
N LEU A 98 -6.07 -2.80 -10.84
CA LEU A 98 -5.61 -3.23 -9.51
C LEU A 98 -6.75 -3.76 -8.64
N TYR A 99 -8.01 -3.71 -9.12
CA TYR A 99 -9.13 -4.19 -8.31
C TYR A 99 -9.01 -5.69 -8.02
N LEU A 100 -9.23 -6.03 -6.75
CA LEU A 100 -9.25 -7.42 -6.29
C LEU A 100 -10.61 -7.68 -5.64
N ALA A 101 -11.32 -8.71 -6.10
CA ALA A 101 -12.63 -9.03 -5.55
C ALA A 101 -12.54 -9.30 -4.03
N PRO A 102 -13.57 -8.89 -3.25
CA PRO A 102 -13.51 -9.00 -1.78
C PRO A 102 -13.14 -10.39 -1.27
N GLU A 103 -13.62 -11.45 -1.91
CA GLU A 103 -13.34 -12.82 -1.51
C GLU A 103 -11.88 -13.25 -1.74
N LYS A 104 -11.13 -12.48 -2.53
CA LYS A 104 -9.71 -12.73 -2.81
C LYS A 104 -8.79 -11.89 -1.94
N ARG A 105 -9.33 -10.94 -1.17
CA ARG A 105 -8.53 -10.07 -0.31
C ARG A 105 -8.15 -10.82 0.97
N VAL A 106 -6.93 -10.57 1.44
CA VAL A 106 -6.41 -11.17 2.67
C VAL A 106 -6.37 -10.11 3.75
N ASN A 107 -6.86 -10.44 4.94
CA ASN A 107 -6.74 -9.61 6.12
C ASN A 107 -5.77 -10.30 7.08
N VAL A 108 -4.58 -9.72 7.24
CA VAL A 108 -3.51 -10.32 8.03
C VAL A 108 -3.61 -9.94 9.51
N TRP A 109 -4.11 -8.75 9.82
CA TRP A 109 -4.18 -8.21 11.19
C TRP A 109 -5.58 -7.83 11.60
#